data_da61c7158dd2a38492cb115918ad9833
#
_entry.id   da61c7158dd2a38492cb115918ad9833
#
_cell.length_a   1.000
_cell.length_b   1.000
_cell.length_c   1.000
_cell.angle_alpha   90.00
_cell.angle_beta   90.00
_cell.angle_gamma   90.00
#
_symmetry.space_group_name_H-M   'P 1'
#
loop_
_entity.id
_entity.type
_entity.pdbx_description
1 polymer ?
#
loop_
_entity_poly.entity_id
_entity_poly.type
_entity_poly.pdbx_seq_one_letter_code
_entity_poly.pdbx_strand_id
1 'polypeptide(L)'
;MNVFAEGGRELDHVAVAVASLEEAASLFEHLSGHPRTPPETLEAQGVRVCFCGPVELLEPLGPDTAVGRFLAKRGPGLHHIAYRTADIVAELERLRRQGVELIDARPRAGARGHQVAFLHPRGTAGVLVELVQHAGP
;
A
#
# COMPACT_ATOMS: atom_id res chain seq x y z
N MET A 1 -15.30 0.83 -25.40
CA MET A 1 -13.90 0.35 -25.38
C MET A 1 -13.30 0.58 -24.02
N ASN A 2 -12.65 -0.43 -23.47
CA ASN A 2 -12.01 -0.31 -22.17
C ASN A 2 -10.57 0.18 -22.34
N VAL A 3 -10.32 1.45 -21.99
CA VAL A 3 -9.01 2.08 -22.17
C VAL A 3 -7.93 1.53 -21.25
N PHE A 4 -8.33 0.70 -20.28
CA PHE A 4 -7.39 0.11 -19.32
C PHE A 4 -7.12 -1.38 -19.60
N ALA A 5 -7.63 -1.92 -20.72
CA ALA A 5 -7.72 -3.36 -20.91
C ALA A 5 -6.43 -4.07 -21.34
N GLU A 6 -5.36 -3.35 -21.61
CA GLU A 6 -4.13 -3.99 -22.06
C GLU A 6 -3.36 -4.60 -20.89
N GLY A 7 -3.72 -5.84 -20.58
CA GLY A 7 -3.09 -6.59 -19.50
C GLY A 7 -3.51 -6.07 -18.13
N GLY A 8 -3.98 -6.93 -17.26
CA GLY A 8 -4.26 -6.56 -15.90
C GLY A 8 -2.96 -6.28 -15.13
N ARG A 9 -3.11 -5.72 -13.95
CA ARG A 9 -2.01 -5.61 -13.00
C ARG A 9 -2.17 -6.69 -11.95
N GLU A 10 -1.06 -7.24 -11.50
CA GLU A 10 -1.07 -8.27 -10.47
C GLU A 10 -1.33 -7.64 -9.11
N LEU A 11 -2.24 -8.23 -8.33
CA LEU A 11 -2.42 -7.82 -6.94
C LEU A 11 -1.14 -8.18 -6.17
N ASP A 12 -0.47 -7.19 -5.64
CA ASP A 12 0.81 -7.38 -4.93
C ASP A 12 0.59 -7.71 -3.46
N HIS A 13 -0.22 -6.92 -2.78
CA HIS A 13 -0.51 -7.13 -1.37
C HIS A 13 -1.77 -6.36 -0.95
N VAL A 14 -2.24 -6.69 0.24
CA VAL A 14 -3.23 -5.89 0.94
C VAL A 14 -2.61 -5.35 2.21
N ALA A 15 -3.00 -4.18 2.63
CA ALA A 15 -2.45 -3.55 3.82
C ALA A 15 -3.52 -3.35 4.87
N VAL A 16 -3.16 -3.68 6.11
CA VAL A 16 -4.04 -3.61 7.27
C VAL A 16 -3.43 -2.65 8.29
N ALA A 17 -4.20 -1.65 8.71
CA ALA A 17 -3.78 -0.74 9.77
C ALA A 17 -4.03 -1.38 11.12
N VAL A 18 -3.02 -1.37 11.98
CA VAL A 18 -3.06 -2.02 13.29
C VAL A 18 -2.52 -1.10 14.36
N ALA A 19 -2.97 -1.30 15.60
CA ALA A 19 -2.48 -0.54 16.74
C ALA A 19 -1.10 -1.05 17.20
N SER A 20 -0.88 -2.36 17.09
CA SER A 20 0.39 -2.99 17.47
C SER A 20 0.81 -3.99 16.41
N LEU A 21 1.98 -3.73 15.84
CA LEU A 21 2.56 -4.59 14.79
C LEU A 21 2.82 -6.00 15.32
N GLU A 22 3.42 -6.09 16.51
CA GLU A 22 3.79 -7.36 17.11
C GLU A 22 2.56 -8.22 17.44
N GLU A 23 1.51 -7.60 17.99
CA GLU A 23 0.30 -8.33 18.33
C GLU A 23 -0.42 -8.86 17.09
N ALA A 24 -0.54 -8.03 16.07
CA ALA A 24 -1.22 -8.43 14.83
C ALA A 24 -0.41 -9.47 14.06
N ALA A 25 0.91 -9.34 14.03
CA ALA A 25 1.77 -10.20 13.21
C ALA A 25 1.65 -11.68 13.62
N SER A 26 1.48 -11.98 14.88
CA SER A 26 1.36 -13.38 15.34
C SER A 26 0.20 -14.10 14.66
N LEU A 27 -0.96 -13.46 14.57
CA LEU A 27 -2.12 -14.03 13.90
C LEU A 27 -1.90 -14.16 12.39
N PHE A 28 -1.38 -13.10 11.77
CA PHE A 28 -1.19 -13.11 10.32
C PHE A 28 -0.07 -14.05 9.86
N GLU A 29 0.94 -14.28 10.68
CA GLU A 29 1.92 -15.34 10.45
C GLU A 29 1.23 -16.71 10.41
N HIS A 30 0.39 -16.97 11.38
CA HIS A 30 -0.35 -18.23 11.45
C HIS A 30 -1.26 -18.43 10.23
N LEU A 31 -2.02 -17.39 9.89
CA LEU A 31 -2.99 -17.46 8.79
C LEU A 31 -2.31 -17.57 7.42
N SER A 32 -1.21 -16.87 7.22
CA SER A 32 -0.50 -16.88 5.94
C SER A 32 0.45 -18.04 5.78
N GLY A 33 0.90 -18.63 6.88
CA GLY A 33 1.97 -19.63 6.86
C GLY A 33 3.34 -19.05 6.57
N HIS A 34 3.49 -17.72 6.63
CA HIS A 34 4.76 -17.04 6.39
C HIS A 34 5.20 -16.28 7.63
N PRO A 35 6.49 -16.38 8.01
CA PRO A 35 7.00 -15.56 9.10
C PRO A 35 6.97 -14.08 8.70
N ARG A 36 6.82 -13.22 9.71
CA ARG A 36 6.86 -11.78 9.46
C ARG A 36 8.24 -11.37 8.96
N THR A 37 8.26 -10.41 8.03
CA THR A 37 9.52 -9.77 7.65
C THR A 37 10.00 -8.87 8.79
N PRO A 38 11.32 -8.57 8.86
CA PRO A 38 11.81 -7.60 9.85
C PRO A 38 11.05 -6.27 9.72
N PRO A 39 10.65 -5.65 10.84
CA PRO A 39 9.96 -4.36 10.78
C PRO A 39 10.82 -3.30 10.11
N GLU A 40 10.17 -2.48 9.31
CA GLU A 40 10.83 -1.39 8.61
C GLU A 40 10.10 -0.10 8.94
N THR A 41 10.86 0.97 9.27
CA THR A 41 10.30 2.28 9.54
C THR A 41 10.35 3.12 8.28
N LEU A 42 9.17 3.61 7.86
CA LEU A 42 9.03 4.48 6.69
C LEU A 42 8.65 5.88 7.19
N GLU A 43 9.65 6.67 7.52
CA GLU A 43 9.45 7.99 8.14
C GLU A 43 8.56 8.90 7.28
N ALA A 44 8.79 8.92 5.96
CA ALA A 44 8.04 9.78 5.06
C ALA A 44 6.56 9.41 5.00
N GLN A 45 6.22 8.16 5.30
CA GLN A 45 4.84 7.70 5.34
C GLN A 45 4.27 7.64 6.76
N GLY A 46 5.10 7.87 7.75
CA GLY A 46 4.68 7.88 9.15
C GLY A 46 4.27 6.53 9.70
N VAL A 47 4.89 5.45 9.23
CA VAL A 47 4.51 4.09 9.62
C VAL A 47 5.72 3.21 9.90
N ARG A 48 5.50 2.16 10.69
CA ARG A 48 6.36 1.01 10.81
C ARG A 48 5.61 -0.18 10.23
N VAL A 49 6.25 -0.95 9.37
CA VAL A 49 5.57 -2.00 8.60
C VAL A 49 6.29 -3.34 8.69
N CYS A 50 5.54 -4.42 8.55
CA CYS A 50 6.08 -5.73 8.22
C CYS A 50 5.10 -6.47 7.31
N PHE A 51 5.57 -7.53 6.69
CA PHE A 51 4.76 -8.36 5.81
C PHE A 51 4.65 -9.77 6.37
N CYS A 52 3.44 -10.32 6.34
CA CYS A 52 3.18 -11.73 6.60
C CYS A 52 2.61 -12.29 5.29
N GLY A 53 3.48 -12.82 4.42
CA GLY A 53 3.08 -13.18 3.06
C GLY A 53 2.55 -11.95 2.32
N PRO A 54 1.36 -12.03 1.69
CA PRO A 54 0.80 -10.93 0.91
C PRO A 54 0.09 -9.86 1.75
N VAL A 55 0.16 -9.93 3.07
CA VAL A 55 -0.48 -8.96 3.96
C VAL A 55 0.57 -8.05 4.59
N GLU A 56 0.46 -6.77 4.31
CA GLU A 56 1.27 -5.74 4.95
C GLU A 56 0.56 -5.22 6.19
N LEU A 57 1.26 -5.16 7.31
CA LEU A 57 0.73 -4.57 8.54
C LEU A 57 1.34 -3.19 8.72
N LEU A 58 0.49 -2.19 8.99
CA LEU A 58 0.89 -0.80 9.16
C LEU A 58 0.62 -0.35 10.58
N GLU A 59 1.68 0.02 11.30
CA GLU A 59 1.55 0.63 12.63
C GLU A 59 1.95 2.09 12.51
N PRO A 60 1.10 3.05 12.94
CA PRO A 60 1.45 4.46 12.82
C PRO A 60 2.58 4.84 13.75
N LEU A 61 3.44 5.77 13.32
CA LEU A 61 4.49 6.32 14.18
C LEU A 61 3.94 7.32 15.20
N GLY A 62 2.71 7.78 14.99
CA GLY A 62 2.06 8.72 15.91
C GLY A 62 0.64 9.01 15.47
N PRO A 63 -0.14 9.70 16.33
CA PRO A 63 -1.56 9.98 16.07
C PRO A 63 -1.77 10.99 14.93
N ASP A 64 -0.78 11.81 14.62
CA ASP A 64 -0.89 12.84 13.58
C ASP A 64 -0.47 12.36 12.20
N THR A 65 -0.20 11.07 12.06
CA THR A 65 0.09 10.47 10.75
C THR A 65 -1.21 10.06 10.05
N ALA A 66 -1.14 9.83 8.74
CA ALA A 66 -2.32 9.40 7.99
C ALA A 66 -2.92 8.11 8.55
N VAL A 67 -2.08 7.11 8.87
CA VAL A 67 -2.55 5.85 9.44
C VAL A 67 -3.02 6.05 10.88
N GLY A 68 -2.39 6.93 11.64
CA GLY A 68 -2.85 7.28 12.98
C GLY A 68 -4.25 7.86 12.97
N ARG A 69 -4.53 8.78 12.05
CA ARG A 69 -5.86 9.36 11.87
C ARG A 69 -6.87 8.32 11.40
N PHE A 70 -6.44 7.41 10.52
CA PHE A 70 -7.29 6.31 10.07
C PHE A 70 -7.73 5.45 11.26
N LEU A 71 -6.79 5.03 12.11
CA LEU A 71 -7.11 4.23 13.30
C LEU A 71 -8.04 4.96 14.26
N ALA A 72 -7.81 6.25 14.49
CA ALA A 72 -8.64 7.04 15.39
C ALA A 72 -10.09 7.14 14.87
N LYS A 73 -10.25 7.20 13.57
CA LYS A 73 -11.57 7.40 12.95
C LYS A 73 -12.30 6.07 12.70
N ARG A 74 -11.60 5.04 12.28
CA ARG A 74 -12.20 3.78 11.81
C ARG A 74 -11.84 2.56 12.64
N GLY A 75 -10.82 2.65 13.49
CA GLY A 75 -10.25 1.49 14.16
C GLY A 75 -9.37 0.65 13.22
N PRO A 76 -8.82 -0.46 13.72
CA PRO A 76 -8.01 -1.36 12.89
C PRO A 76 -8.81 -1.94 11.73
N GLY A 77 -8.16 -2.18 10.62
CA GLY A 77 -8.82 -2.79 9.46
C GLY A 77 -8.07 -2.56 8.17
N LEU A 78 -8.68 -2.99 7.08
CA LEU A 78 -8.11 -2.81 5.74
C LEU A 78 -7.86 -1.33 5.45
N HIS A 79 -6.65 -1.02 5.01
CA HIS A 79 -6.24 0.34 4.70
C HIS A 79 -6.14 0.56 3.19
N HIS A 80 -5.50 -0.35 2.47
CA HIS A 80 -5.39 -0.23 1.02
C HIS A 80 -5.09 -1.58 0.37
N ILE A 81 -5.24 -1.61 -0.95
CA ILE A 81 -4.78 -2.72 -1.78
C ILE A 81 -3.72 -2.18 -2.74
N ALA A 82 -2.76 -3.02 -3.10
CA ALA A 82 -1.64 -2.62 -3.95
C ALA A 82 -1.55 -3.49 -5.18
N TYR A 83 -1.37 -2.84 -6.33
CA TYR A 83 -1.15 -3.52 -7.60
C TYR A 83 0.27 -3.27 -8.09
N ARG A 84 0.90 -4.33 -8.58
CA ARG A 84 2.25 -4.27 -9.11
C ARG A 84 2.25 -3.76 -10.55
N THR A 85 3.17 -2.86 -10.84
CA THR A 85 3.40 -2.38 -12.21
C THR A 85 4.87 -2.48 -12.54
N ALA A 86 5.18 -2.72 -13.82
CA ALA A 86 6.57 -2.81 -14.27
C ALA A 86 7.22 -1.42 -14.40
N ASP A 87 6.43 -0.39 -14.68
CA ASP A 87 6.92 0.99 -14.86
C ASP A 87 5.92 1.95 -14.24
N ILE A 88 6.17 2.31 -12.99
CA ILE A 88 5.23 3.12 -12.21
C ILE A 88 5.08 4.53 -12.77
N VAL A 89 6.16 5.11 -13.30
CA VAL A 89 6.09 6.46 -13.88
C VAL A 89 5.18 6.47 -15.10
N ALA A 90 5.34 5.49 -16.00
CA ALA A 90 4.50 5.37 -17.17
C ALA A 90 3.04 5.07 -16.81
N GLU A 91 2.84 4.23 -15.79
CA GLU A 91 1.49 3.89 -15.35
C GLU A 91 0.76 5.10 -14.77
N LEU A 92 1.44 5.88 -13.93
CA LEU A 92 0.84 7.10 -13.37
C LEU A 92 0.47 8.09 -14.47
N GLU A 93 1.33 8.25 -15.47
CA GLU A 93 1.05 9.15 -16.60
C GLU A 93 -0.15 8.66 -17.41
N ARG A 94 -0.23 7.36 -17.66
CA ARG A 94 -1.37 6.78 -18.39
C ARG A 94 -2.68 7.01 -17.63
N LEU A 95 -2.69 6.74 -16.33
CA LEU A 95 -3.88 6.93 -15.50
C LEU A 95 -4.29 8.40 -15.45
N ARG A 96 -3.31 9.30 -15.29
CA ARG A 96 -3.57 10.72 -15.28
C ARG A 96 -4.24 11.19 -16.59
N ARG A 97 -3.73 10.70 -17.73
CA ARG A 97 -4.30 11.02 -19.06
C ARG A 97 -5.73 10.52 -19.20
N GLN A 98 -6.07 9.42 -18.52
CA GLN A 98 -7.42 8.86 -18.55
C GLN A 98 -8.34 9.51 -17.52
N GLY A 99 -7.88 10.54 -16.82
CA GLY A 99 -8.70 11.29 -15.87
C GLY A 99 -8.76 10.67 -14.47
N VAL A 100 -7.92 9.69 -14.18
CA VAL A 100 -7.85 9.10 -12.84
C VAL A 100 -7.13 10.09 -11.91
N GLU A 101 -7.77 10.39 -10.79
CA GLU A 101 -7.18 11.31 -9.81
C GLU A 101 -6.07 10.61 -9.02
N LEU A 102 -4.90 11.25 -8.95
CA LEU A 102 -3.74 10.72 -8.24
C LEU A 102 -3.55 11.45 -6.92
N ILE A 103 -3.19 10.72 -5.85
CA ILE A 103 -2.65 11.35 -4.64
C ILE A 103 -1.20 11.71 -4.89
N ASP A 104 -0.43 10.76 -5.44
CA ASP A 104 0.98 10.95 -5.76
C ASP A 104 1.15 11.07 -7.27
N ALA A 105 1.55 12.25 -7.75
CA ALA A 105 1.86 12.45 -9.17
C ALA A 105 3.18 11.78 -9.55
N ARG A 106 4.04 11.52 -8.57
CA ARG A 106 5.35 10.89 -8.74
C ARG A 106 5.52 9.79 -7.70
N PRO A 107 6.25 8.72 -8.02
CA PRO A 107 6.51 7.67 -7.04
C PRO A 107 7.39 8.17 -5.90
N ARG A 108 7.23 7.54 -4.76
CA ARG A 108 8.06 7.77 -3.58
C ARG A 108 8.55 6.43 -3.03
N ALA A 109 9.50 6.50 -2.10
CA ALA A 109 10.08 5.30 -1.52
C ALA A 109 9.05 4.58 -0.64
N GLY A 110 8.94 3.27 -0.83
CA GLY A 110 8.13 2.39 -0.02
C GLY A 110 8.97 1.33 0.66
N ALA A 111 8.30 0.33 1.22
CA ALA A 111 8.96 -0.79 1.87
C ALA A 111 9.83 -1.58 0.88
N ARG A 112 10.87 -2.20 1.38
CA ARG A 112 11.79 -3.09 0.64
C ARG A 112 12.52 -2.39 -0.52
N GLY A 113 12.62 -1.06 -0.47
CA GLY A 113 13.26 -0.31 -1.54
C GLY A 113 12.40 -0.20 -2.80
N HIS A 114 11.13 -0.59 -2.74
CA HIS A 114 10.21 -0.45 -3.88
C HIS A 114 9.78 1.01 -4.06
N GLN A 115 9.28 1.33 -5.25
CA GLN A 115 8.67 2.61 -5.53
C GLN A 115 7.16 2.47 -5.44
N VAL A 116 6.50 3.42 -4.79
CA VAL A 116 5.05 3.38 -4.59
C VAL A 116 4.40 4.71 -4.92
N ALA A 117 3.11 4.66 -5.25
CA ALA A 117 2.29 5.84 -5.45
C ALA A 117 0.83 5.49 -5.19
N PHE A 118 0.08 6.42 -4.60
CA PHE A 118 -1.32 6.19 -4.29
C PHE A 118 -2.24 6.90 -5.26
N LEU A 119 -3.33 6.22 -5.61
CA LEU A 119 -4.44 6.78 -6.38
C LEU A 119 -5.51 7.28 -5.41
N HIS A 120 -6.20 8.37 -5.77
CA HIS A 120 -7.23 8.89 -4.91
C HIS A 120 -8.47 7.99 -4.90
N PRO A 121 -9.05 7.69 -3.72
CA PRO A 121 -10.20 6.79 -3.63
C PRO A 121 -11.42 7.22 -4.45
N ARG A 122 -11.55 8.50 -4.76
CA ARG A 122 -12.65 8.99 -5.63
C ARG A 122 -12.64 8.32 -7.01
N GLY A 123 -11.46 7.97 -7.51
CA GLY A 123 -11.32 7.33 -8.82
C GLY A 123 -11.29 5.81 -8.78
N THR A 124 -11.31 5.23 -7.58
CA THR A 124 -11.14 3.80 -7.37
C THR A 124 -12.24 3.21 -6.49
N ALA A 125 -13.48 3.66 -6.69
CA ALA A 125 -14.67 3.14 -6.02
C ALA A 125 -14.62 3.24 -4.49
N GLY A 126 -13.90 4.23 -3.95
CA GLY A 126 -13.79 4.44 -2.52
C GLY A 126 -12.69 3.64 -1.85
N VAL A 127 -11.93 2.86 -2.62
CA VAL A 127 -10.82 2.04 -2.10
C VAL A 127 -9.50 2.77 -2.33
N LEU A 128 -8.69 2.92 -1.30
CA LEU A 128 -7.34 3.46 -1.48
C LEU A 128 -6.51 2.40 -2.21
N VAL A 129 -5.99 2.78 -3.37
CA VAL A 129 -5.19 1.87 -4.22
C VAL A 129 -3.76 2.39 -4.30
N GLU A 130 -2.81 1.50 -4.08
CA GLU A 130 -1.39 1.76 -4.24
C GLU A 130 -0.89 1.08 -5.50
N LEU A 131 -0.04 1.76 -6.25
CA LEU A 131 0.77 1.12 -7.27
C LEU A 131 2.15 0.87 -6.69
N VAL A 132 2.74 -0.28 -7.01
CA VAL A 132 4.08 -0.63 -6.54
C VAL A 132 4.92 -1.17 -7.68
N GLN A 133 6.11 -0.61 -7.82
CA GLN A 133 7.15 -1.14 -8.70
C GLN A 133 8.24 -1.74 -7.83
N HIS A 134 8.47 -3.03 -7.98
CA HIS A 134 9.48 -3.71 -7.19
C HIS A 134 10.86 -3.20 -7.55
N ALA A 135 11.75 -3.15 -6.56
CA ALA A 135 13.16 -2.89 -6.80
C ALA A 135 13.69 -3.91 -7.80
N GLY A 136 14.67 -3.52 -8.59
CA GLY A 136 15.24 -4.37 -9.63
C GLY A 136 15.79 -5.68 -9.08
N PRO A 137 16.10 -6.62 -9.98
CA PRO A 137 16.58 -7.93 -9.59
C PRO A 137 17.88 -7.89 -8.80
#